data_ed8063c1ebb94d9782690407ddc71ff5
#
_entry.id   ed8063c1ebb94d9782690407ddc71ff5
#
_cell.length_a   1.000
_cell.length_b   1.000
_cell.length_c   1.000
_cell.angle_alpha   90.00
_cell.angle_beta   90.00
_cell.angle_gamma   90.00
#
_symmetry.space_group_name_H-M   'P 1'
#
loop_
_entity.id
_entity.type
_entity.pdbx_description
1 polymer ?
#
loop_
_entity_poly.entity_id
_entity_poly.type
_entity_poly.pdbx_seq_one_letter_code
_entity_poly.pdbx_strand_id
1 'polypeptide(L)'
;MVHLPAYVVDLGLSGSVAAWCLALIGVFNIIGAIGVGLYGQRHNNSNGLCFIYAGRALVISVLLVMPKTEFTLYLFACTMGLLWLSTVPLTTGVVTKIFGVRYMATLFSIVFLSHQVGSFIGVWLGGYIHDLTGSYDAVWQVGVVLGVVAAVLHAPINEAPLSRAVKVAS
;
A
#
# COMPACT_ATOMS: atom_id res chain seq x y z
N MET A 1 -4.68 -7.95 -0.13
CA MET A 1 -3.82 -9.16 -0.18
C MET A 1 -4.46 -10.37 0.51
N VAL A 2 -5.30 -10.18 1.51
CA VAL A 2 -5.99 -11.30 2.20
C VAL A 2 -6.78 -12.18 1.22
N HIS A 3 -7.45 -11.60 0.24
CA HIS A 3 -8.23 -12.33 -0.77
C HIS A 3 -7.40 -12.92 -1.93
N LEU A 4 -6.10 -12.66 -2.00
CA LEU A 4 -5.28 -13.16 -3.11
C LEU A 4 -5.26 -14.70 -3.21
N PRO A 5 -5.14 -15.46 -2.10
CA PRO A 5 -5.19 -16.92 -2.18
C PRO A 5 -6.52 -17.45 -2.72
N ALA A 6 -7.65 -16.90 -2.26
CA ALA A 6 -8.97 -17.27 -2.75
C ALA A 6 -9.11 -16.92 -4.24
N TYR A 7 -8.70 -15.72 -4.65
CA TYR A 7 -8.70 -15.31 -6.04
C TYR A 7 -7.90 -16.27 -6.96
N VAL A 8 -6.71 -16.72 -6.52
CA VAL A 8 -5.91 -17.69 -7.27
C VAL A 8 -6.64 -19.02 -7.47
N VAL A 9 -7.31 -19.48 -6.42
CA VAL A 9 -8.09 -20.74 -6.46
C VAL A 9 -9.33 -20.59 -7.35
N ASP A 10 -10.03 -19.45 -7.29
CA ASP A 10 -11.19 -19.16 -8.14
C ASP A 10 -10.84 -19.11 -9.63
N LEU A 11 -9.59 -18.76 -9.95
CA LEU A 11 -9.05 -18.84 -11.31
C LEU A 11 -8.74 -20.28 -11.79
N GLY A 12 -8.98 -21.28 -10.95
CA GLY A 12 -8.69 -22.70 -11.24
C GLY A 12 -7.22 -23.08 -11.08
N LEU A 13 -6.41 -22.21 -10.46
CA LEU A 13 -4.99 -22.50 -10.22
C LEU A 13 -4.78 -23.21 -8.88
N SER A 14 -3.66 -23.89 -8.74
CA SER A 14 -3.39 -24.68 -7.55
C SER A 14 -3.13 -23.83 -6.31
N GLY A 15 -3.46 -24.35 -5.12
CA GLY A 15 -3.13 -23.70 -3.85
C GLY A 15 -1.63 -23.48 -3.63
N SER A 16 -0.76 -24.26 -4.30
CA SER A 16 0.69 -24.02 -4.26
C SER A 16 1.07 -22.72 -4.95
N VAL A 17 0.42 -22.33 -6.04
CA VAL A 17 0.61 -21.02 -6.70
C VAL A 17 0.24 -19.89 -5.75
N ALA A 18 -0.89 -20.03 -5.04
CA ALA A 18 -1.30 -19.05 -4.02
C ALA A 18 -0.26 -18.91 -2.89
N ALA A 19 0.28 -20.02 -2.41
CA ALA A 19 1.32 -20.01 -1.38
C ALA A 19 2.61 -19.34 -1.85
N TRP A 20 3.05 -19.64 -3.08
CA TRP A 20 4.22 -18.98 -3.68
C TRP A 20 4.00 -17.47 -3.89
N CYS A 21 2.82 -17.05 -4.33
CA CYS A 21 2.48 -15.62 -4.42
C CYS A 21 2.65 -14.92 -3.07
N LEU A 22 2.16 -15.51 -1.97
CA LEU A 22 2.32 -14.92 -0.63
C LEU A 22 3.79 -14.87 -0.19
N ALA A 23 4.55 -15.93 -0.46
CA ALA A 23 5.98 -15.99 -0.15
C ALA A 23 6.76 -14.91 -0.92
N LEU A 24 6.51 -14.76 -2.22
CA LEU A 24 7.11 -13.72 -3.06
C LEU A 24 6.77 -12.32 -2.55
N ILE A 25 5.50 -12.05 -2.22
CA ILE A 25 5.10 -10.78 -1.60
C ILE A 25 5.93 -10.52 -0.34
N GLY A 26 6.12 -11.51 0.53
CA GLY A 26 6.90 -11.38 1.76
C GLY A 26 8.37 -11.01 1.49
N VAL A 27 9.03 -11.72 0.59
CA VAL A 27 10.43 -11.47 0.23
C VAL A 27 10.60 -10.07 -0.40
N PHE A 28 9.76 -9.74 -1.37
CA PHE A 28 9.84 -8.46 -2.07
C PHE A 28 9.42 -7.28 -1.17
N ASN A 29 8.59 -7.48 -0.15
CA ASN A 29 8.29 -6.48 0.87
C ASN A 29 9.54 -6.03 1.63
N ILE A 30 10.43 -6.97 1.98
CA ILE A 30 11.69 -6.64 2.67
C ILE A 30 12.54 -5.77 1.77
N ILE A 31 12.71 -6.18 0.50
CA ILE A 31 13.51 -5.43 -0.48
C ILE A 31 12.92 -4.03 -0.70
N GLY A 32 11.60 -3.94 -0.90
CA GLY A 32 10.89 -2.68 -1.11
C GLY A 32 11.02 -1.73 0.09
N ALA A 33 10.79 -2.22 1.30
CA ALA A 33 10.88 -1.42 2.52
C ALA A 33 12.29 -0.86 2.74
N ILE A 34 13.34 -1.66 2.52
CA ILE A 34 14.72 -1.21 2.62
C ILE A 34 15.03 -0.16 1.54
N GLY A 35 14.70 -0.44 0.28
CA GLY A 35 14.95 0.46 -0.84
C GLY A 35 14.28 1.81 -0.66
N VAL A 36 13.02 1.81 -0.24
CA VAL A 36 12.25 3.02 -0.01
C VAL A 36 12.70 3.75 1.26
N GLY A 37 13.13 3.04 2.29
CA GLY A 37 13.76 3.65 3.47
C GLY A 37 15.01 4.45 3.12
N LEU A 38 15.86 3.92 2.23
CA LEU A 38 17.04 4.62 1.72
C LEU A 38 16.65 5.81 0.81
N TYR A 39 15.63 5.66 -0.02
CA TYR A 39 15.09 6.74 -0.85
C TYR A 39 14.62 7.92 0.01
N GLY A 40 13.83 7.67 1.06
CA GLY A 40 13.23 8.68 1.92
C GLY A 40 14.25 9.53 2.70
N GLN A 41 15.49 9.03 2.88
CA GLN A 41 16.58 9.79 3.51
C GLN A 41 17.06 10.96 2.63
N ARG A 42 16.92 10.86 1.31
CA ARG A 42 17.48 11.82 0.34
C ARG A 42 16.43 12.58 -0.46
N HIS A 43 15.20 12.08 -0.48
CA HIS A 43 14.14 12.59 -1.33
C HIS A 43 12.91 12.99 -0.52
N ASN A 44 11.91 13.54 -1.21
CA ASN A 44 10.63 13.88 -0.64
C ASN A 44 9.79 12.58 -0.44
N ASN A 45 9.35 12.34 0.79
CA ASN A 45 8.61 11.13 1.15
C ASN A 45 7.18 11.13 0.61
N SER A 46 6.52 12.30 0.54
CA SER A 46 5.17 12.41 0.01
C SER A 46 5.13 12.11 -1.49
N ASN A 47 6.13 12.56 -2.25
CA ASN A 47 6.29 12.15 -3.64
C ASN A 47 6.51 10.65 -3.77
N GLY A 48 7.33 10.06 -2.91
CA GLY A 48 7.52 8.62 -2.86
C GLY A 48 6.21 7.87 -2.60
N LEU A 49 5.37 8.35 -1.67
CA LEU A 49 4.04 7.79 -1.41
C LEU A 49 3.12 7.91 -2.65
N CYS A 50 3.13 9.07 -3.31
CA CYS A 50 2.39 9.27 -4.55
C CYS A 50 2.77 8.24 -5.61
N PHE A 51 4.08 8.04 -5.86
CA PHE A 51 4.57 7.04 -6.81
C PHE A 51 4.20 5.61 -6.42
N ILE A 52 4.27 5.26 -5.14
CA ILE A 52 3.90 3.93 -4.66
C ILE A 52 2.41 3.66 -4.88
N TYR A 53 1.52 4.60 -4.54
CA TYR A 53 0.09 4.42 -4.72
C TYR A 53 -0.31 4.40 -6.20
N ALA A 54 0.27 5.26 -7.04
CA ALA A 54 0.09 5.21 -8.49
C ALA A 54 0.61 3.88 -9.07
N GLY A 55 1.78 3.43 -8.63
CA GLY A 55 2.36 2.14 -9.02
C GLY A 55 1.46 0.96 -8.65
N ARG A 56 0.86 0.96 -7.46
CA ARG A 56 -0.11 -0.08 -7.07
C ARG A 56 -1.35 -0.08 -7.96
N ALA A 57 -1.92 1.09 -8.24
CA ALA A 57 -3.04 1.22 -9.15
C ALA A 57 -2.71 0.66 -10.54
N LEU A 58 -1.52 0.99 -11.06
CA LEU A 58 -1.02 0.47 -12.34
C LEU A 58 -0.87 -1.06 -12.32
N VAL A 59 -0.21 -1.61 -11.30
CA VAL A 59 0.03 -3.06 -11.18
C VAL A 59 -1.28 -3.84 -11.10
N ILE A 60 -2.27 -3.33 -10.36
CA ILE A 60 -3.60 -3.95 -10.29
C ILE A 60 -4.31 -3.83 -11.64
N SER A 61 -4.25 -2.67 -12.31
CA SER A 61 -4.85 -2.48 -13.64
C SER A 61 -4.25 -3.43 -14.67
N VAL A 62 -2.93 -3.63 -14.64
CA VAL A 62 -2.24 -4.60 -15.50
C VAL A 62 -2.71 -6.02 -15.20
N LEU A 63 -2.84 -6.39 -13.91
CA LEU A 63 -3.39 -7.69 -13.53
C LEU A 63 -4.79 -7.91 -14.12
N LEU A 64 -5.66 -6.90 -14.12
CA LEU A 64 -7.03 -7.03 -14.64
C LEU A 64 -7.09 -7.33 -16.14
N VAL A 65 -6.17 -6.78 -16.94
CA VAL A 65 -6.14 -6.94 -18.40
C VAL A 65 -5.30 -8.14 -18.88
N MET A 66 -4.29 -8.56 -18.10
CA MET A 66 -3.39 -9.65 -18.51
C MET A 66 -4.05 -11.03 -18.35
N PRO A 67 -3.65 -12.02 -19.18
CA PRO A 67 -4.05 -13.42 -18.97
C PRO A 67 -3.68 -13.90 -17.57
N LYS A 68 -4.60 -14.61 -16.92
CA LYS A 68 -4.45 -15.10 -15.54
C LYS A 68 -3.62 -16.39 -15.49
N THR A 69 -2.34 -16.27 -15.83
CA THR A 69 -1.38 -17.38 -15.77
C THR A 69 -0.60 -17.36 -14.46
N GLU A 70 0.02 -18.47 -14.09
CA GLU A 70 0.92 -18.54 -12.93
C GLU A 70 2.02 -17.47 -13.00
N PHE A 71 2.62 -17.29 -14.19
CA PHE A 71 3.66 -16.29 -14.41
C PHE A 71 3.15 -14.86 -14.13
N THR A 72 1.97 -14.50 -14.62
CA THR A 72 1.35 -13.20 -14.39
C THR A 72 1.11 -12.97 -12.91
N LEU A 73 0.66 -13.99 -12.17
CA LEU A 73 0.43 -13.89 -10.73
C LEU A 73 1.74 -13.77 -9.93
N TYR A 74 2.78 -14.48 -10.32
CA TYR A 74 4.09 -14.33 -9.69
C TYR A 74 4.69 -12.94 -9.95
N LEU A 75 4.59 -12.44 -11.18
CA LEU A 75 5.04 -11.08 -11.51
C LEU A 75 4.26 -10.03 -10.71
N PHE A 76 2.94 -10.19 -10.62
CA PHE A 76 2.08 -9.36 -9.77
C PHE A 76 2.51 -9.43 -8.30
N ALA A 77 2.76 -10.62 -7.77
CA ALA A 77 3.18 -10.82 -6.39
C ALA A 77 4.52 -10.13 -6.09
N CYS A 78 5.51 -10.25 -6.97
CA CYS A 78 6.80 -9.58 -6.83
C CYS A 78 6.67 -8.06 -6.86
N THR A 79 5.98 -7.52 -7.86
CA THR A 79 5.83 -6.06 -8.03
C THR A 79 4.97 -5.46 -6.93
N MET A 80 3.87 -6.12 -6.56
CA MET A 80 3.04 -5.68 -5.46
C MET A 80 3.77 -5.78 -4.13
N GLY A 81 4.56 -6.83 -3.92
CA GLY A 81 5.41 -6.99 -2.74
C GLY A 81 6.37 -5.81 -2.56
N LEU A 82 7.07 -5.39 -3.61
CA LEU A 82 7.95 -4.21 -3.57
C LEU A 82 7.23 -2.94 -3.09
N LEU A 83 5.95 -2.79 -3.43
CA LEU A 83 5.18 -1.59 -3.13
C LEU A 83 4.39 -1.68 -1.81
N TRP A 84 4.13 -2.89 -1.28
CA TRP A 84 3.12 -3.09 -0.24
C TRP A 84 3.49 -2.43 1.09
N LEU A 85 4.59 -2.79 1.72
CA LEU A 85 5.04 -2.19 2.98
C LEU A 85 5.94 -0.96 2.79
N SER A 86 6.28 -0.61 1.57
CA SER A 86 7.11 0.56 1.24
C SER A 86 6.48 1.89 1.66
N THR A 87 5.18 1.92 1.94
CA THR A 87 4.52 3.12 2.48
C THR A 87 4.88 3.41 3.93
N VAL A 88 5.22 2.39 4.73
CA VAL A 88 5.47 2.56 6.18
C VAL A 88 6.65 3.49 6.47
N PRO A 89 7.87 3.27 5.93
CA PRO A 89 8.99 4.17 6.18
C PRO A 89 8.76 5.58 5.65
N LEU A 90 8.10 5.75 4.49
CA LEU A 90 7.80 7.08 3.97
C LEU A 90 6.77 7.82 4.81
N THR A 91 5.70 7.16 5.24
CA THR A 91 4.68 7.77 6.11
C THR A 91 5.31 8.22 7.44
N THR A 92 6.16 7.38 8.03
CA THR A 92 6.92 7.76 9.23
C THR A 92 7.83 8.97 8.95
N GLY A 93 8.48 9.00 7.78
CA GLY A 93 9.30 10.11 7.33
C GLY A 93 8.52 11.42 7.20
N VAL A 94 7.34 11.41 6.56
CA VAL A 94 6.45 12.58 6.44
C VAL A 94 6.05 13.09 7.81
N VAL A 95 5.57 12.22 8.70
CA VAL A 95 5.15 12.60 10.06
C VAL A 95 6.31 13.20 10.84
N THR A 96 7.49 12.60 10.76
CA THR A 96 8.67 13.06 11.49
C THR A 96 9.16 14.42 10.96
N LYS A 97 9.19 14.62 9.63
CA LYS A 97 9.63 15.89 9.04
C LYS A 97 8.68 17.05 9.38
N ILE A 98 7.38 16.82 9.33
CA ILE A 98 6.38 17.88 9.57
C ILE A 98 6.24 18.19 11.06
N PHE A 99 6.11 17.18 11.91
CA PHE A 99 5.73 17.33 13.33
C PHE A 99 6.89 17.19 14.31
N GLY A 100 8.02 16.68 13.84
CA GLY A 100 9.21 16.40 14.65
C GLY A 100 9.15 15.06 15.37
N VAL A 101 10.32 14.57 15.80
CA VAL A 101 10.49 13.25 16.45
C VAL A 101 9.66 13.11 17.73
N ARG A 102 9.47 14.22 18.48
CA ARG A 102 8.72 14.22 19.75
C ARG A 102 7.29 13.68 19.61
N TYR A 103 6.62 13.96 18.51
CA TYR A 103 5.22 13.58 18.28
C TYR A 103 5.05 12.39 17.34
N MET A 104 6.15 11.89 16.80
CA MET A 104 6.16 10.85 15.78
C MET A 104 5.37 9.60 16.23
N ALA A 105 5.67 9.08 17.42
CA ALA A 105 5.03 7.85 17.90
C ALA A 105 3.50 7.99 18.02
N THR A 106 3.03 9.08 18.62
CA THR A 106 1.58 9.33 18.82
C THR A 106 0.86 9.52 17.49
N LEU A 107 1.41 10.36 16.60
CA LEU A 107 0.77 10.64 15.32
C LEU A 107 0.80 9.43 14.41
N PHE A 108 1.92 8.69 14.38
CA PHE A 108 2.00 7.46 13.61
C PHE A 108 1.02 6.39 14.13
N SER A 109 0.79 6.31 15.45
CA SER A 109 -0.21 5.39 16.02
C SER A 109 -1.63 5.73 15.53
N ILE A 110 -1.99 7.01 15.41
CA ILE A 110 -3.28 7.45 14.86
C ILE A 110 -3.40 7.06 13.37
N VAL A 111 -2.35 7.32 12.59
CA VAL A 111 -2.29 6.91 11.18
C VAL A 111 -2.42 5.39 11.05
N PHE A 112 -1.72 4.65 11.90
CA PHE A 112 -1.78 3.18 11.89
C PHE A 112 -3.15 2.65 12.30
N LEU A 113 -3.81 3.28 13.29
CA LEU A 113 -5.17 2.93 13.67
C LEU A 113 -6.16 3.14 12.50
N SER A 114 -6.06 4.28 11.81
CA SER A 114 -6.91 4.53 10.63
C SER A 114 -6.66 3.51 9.51
N HIS A 115 -5.39 3.11 9.32
CA HIS A 115 -5.03 2.03 8.39
C HIS A 115 -5.67 0.68 8.78
N GLN A 116 -5.67 0.33 10.08
CA GLN A 116 -6.30 -0.92 10.55
C GLN A 116 -7.82 -0.92 10.35
N VAL A 117 -8.48 0.21 10.62
CA VAL A 117 -9.91 0.38 10.34
C VAL A 117 -10.19 0.22 8.84
N GLY A 118 -9.42 0.89 7.99
CA GLY A 118 -9.52 0.76 6.54
C GLY A 118 -9.27 -0.66 6.05
N SER A 119 -8.29 -1.36 6.65
CA SER A 119 -7.99 -2.76 6.33
C SER A 119 -9.14 -3.69 6.69
N PHE A 120 -9.74 -3.51 7.87
CA PHE A 120 -10.93 -4.27 8.29
C PHE A 120 -12.09 -4.08 7.30
N ILE A 121 -12.43 -2.83 7.00
CA ILE A 121 -13.51 -2.50 6.04
C ILE A 121 -13.19 -3.09 4.66
N GLY A 122 -11.95 -2.96 4.19
CA GLY A 122 -11.54 -3.46 2.88
C GLY A 122 -11.61 -4.98 2.76
N VAL A 123 -11.22 -5.71 3.82
CA VAL A 123 -11.32 -7.18 3.84
C VAL A 123 -12.79 -7.62 3.88
N TRP A 124 -13.57 -7.01 4.78
CA TRP A 124 -15.00 -7.32 4.89
C TRP A 124 -15.75 -7.00 3.59
N LEU A 125 -15.55 -5.82 3.03
CA LEU A 125 -16.18 -5.39 1.78
C LEU A 125 -15.76 -6.27 0.60
N GLY A 126 -14.50 -6.68 0.56
CA GLY A 126 -13.99 -7.57 -0.48
C GLY A 126 -14.67 -8.94 -0.47
N GLY A 127 -14.88 -9.55 0.70
CA GLY A 127 -15.65 -10.77 0.84
C GLY A 127 -17.12 -10.57 0.46
N TYR A 128 -17.74 -9.52 0.95
CA TYR A 128 -19.13 -9.21 0.66
C TYR A 128 -19.40 -8.99 -0.85
N ILE A 129 -18.53 -8.26 -1.53
CA ILE A 129 -18.64 -8.07 -3.00
C ILE A 129 -18.50 -9.40 -3.73
N HIS A 130 -17.52 -10.21 -3.32
CA HIS A 130 -17.31 -11.54 -3.91
C HIS A 130 -18.55 -12.44 -3.72
N ASP A 131 -19.13 -12.47 -2.53
CA ASP A 131 -20.33 -13.27 -2.23
C ASP A 131 -21.54 -12.85 -3.09
N LEU A 132 -21.65 -11.56 -3.43
CA LEU A 132 -22.72 -11.04 -4.27
C LEU A 132 -22.48 -11.23 -5.78
N THR A 133 -21.23 -11.15 -6.23
CA THR A 133 -20.90 -11.11 -7.67
C THR A 133 -20.27 -12.39 -8.21
N GLY A 134 -19.78 -13.26 -7.32
CA GLY A 134 -19.02 -14.45 -7.67
C GLY A 134 -17.63 -14.16 -8.24
N SER A 135 -17.14 -12.89 -8.16
CA SER A 135 -15.85 -12.48 -8.72
C SER A 135 -15.14 -11.46 -7.84
N TYR A 136 -13.80 -11.51 -7.86
CA TYR A 136 -12.95 -10.49 -7.25
C TYR A 136 -12.65 -9.29 -8.16
N ASP A 137 -13.08 -9.27 -9.41
CA ASP A 137 -12.74 -8.21 -10.36
C ASP A 137 -13.20 -6.83 -9.88
N ALA A 138 -14.42 -6.74 -9.34
CA ALA A 138 -14.94 -5.50 -8.77
C ALA A 138 -14.09 -5.04 -7.55
N VAL A 139 -13.61 -5.97 -6.73
CA VAL A 139 -12.72 -5.67 -5.59
C VAL A 139 -11.40 -5.08 -6.07
N TRP A 140 -10.81 -5.65 -7.12
CA TRP A 140 -9.59 -5.12 -7.73
C TRP A 140 -9.80 -3.75 -8.36
N GLN A 141 -10.94 -3.51 -9.03
CA GLN A 141 -11.29 -2.19 -9.57
C GLN A 141 -11.41 -1.12 -8.48
N VAL A 142 -12.07 -1.44 -7.37
CA VAL A 142 -12.10 -0.55 -6.19
C VAL A 142 -10.69 -0.27 -5.69
N GLY A 143 -9.82 -1.29 -5.66
CA GLY A 143 -8.41 -1.13 -5.31
C GLY A 143 -7.66 -0.15 -6.21
N VAL A 144 -7.92 -0.18 -7.53
CA VAL A 144 -7.34 0.79 -8.50
C VAL A 144 -7.80 2.21 -8.17
N VAL A 145 -9.11 2.41 -8.00
CA VAL A 145 -9.68 3.74 -7.69
C VAL A 145 -9.08 4.30 -6.40
N LEU A 146 -9.04 3.49 -5.33
CA LEU A 146 -8.47 3.90 -4.05
C LEU A 146 -6.96 4.21 -4.16
N GLY A 147 -6.23 3.45 -4.99
CA GLY A 147 -4.82 3.71 -5.27
C GLY A 147 -4.60 5.07 -5.96
N VAL A 148 -5.41 5.37 -6.96
CA VAL A 148 -5.37 6.68 -7.66
C VAL A 148 -5.73 7.82 -6.70
N VAL A 149 -6.82 7.68 -5.94
CA VAL A 149 -7.24 8.68 -4.95
C VAL A 149 -6.13 8.92 -3.92
N ALA A 150 -5.53 7.85 -3.39
CA ALA A 150 -4.41 7.97 -2.46
C ALA A 150 -3.21 8.69 -3.08
N ALA A 151 -2.84 8.39 -4.33
CA ALA A 151 -1.75 9.07 -5.03
C ALA A 151 -2.03 10.59 -5.15
N VAL A 152 -3.23 10.95 -5.57
CA VAL A 152 -3.65 12.36 -5.70
C VAL A 152 -3.63 13.09 -4.37
N LEU A 153 -4.10 12.45 -3.29
CA LEU A 153 -4.13 13.05 -1.94
C LEU A 153 -2.72 13.27 -1.35
N HIS A 154 -1.74 12.47 -1.76
CA HIS A 154 -0.36 12.63 -1.28
C HIS A 154 0.43 13.69 -2.07
N ALA A 155 0.03 14.01 -3.31
CA ALA A 155 0.73 14.95 -4.18
C ALA A 155 0.86 16.38 -3.59
N PRO A 156 -0.17 16.98 -2.94
CA PRO A 156 -0.09 18.33 -2.40
C PRO A 156 0.58 18.42 -1.02
N ILE A 157 1.02 17.31 -0.41
CA ILE A 157 1.58 17.32 0.95
C ILE A 157 2.94 18.04 0.93
N ASN A 158 3.01 19.14 1.67
CA ASN A 158 4.26 19.86 1.91
C ASN A 158 4.93 19.32 3.17
N GLU A 159 6.16 18.81 3.05
CA GLU A 159 6.95 18.27 4.16
C GLU A 159 7.68 19.34 4.99
N ALA A 160 7.41 20.63 4.77
CA ALA A 160 8.04 21.68 5.55
C ALA A 160 7.67 21.53 7.05
N PRO A 161 8.65 21.65 7.95
CA PRO A 161 8.38 21.57 9.38
C PRO A 161 7.39 22.66 9.83
N LEU A 162 6.44 22.29 10.68
CA LEU A 162 5.55 23.27 11.30
C LEU A 162 6.36 24.21 12.20
N SER A 163 6.41 25.49 11.84
CA SER A 163 6.99 26.51 12.70
C SER A 163 6.12 26.66 13.95
N ARG A 164 6.64 26.20 15.10
CA ARG A 164 6.02 26.47 16.38
C ARG A 164 6.54 27.83 16.85
N ALA A 165 5.67 28.82 16.93
CA ALA A 165 5.94 30.01 17.70
C ALA A 165 6.23 29.56 19.13
N VAL A 166 7.50 29.55 19.51
CA VAL A 166 7.90 29.43 20.91
C VAL A 166 7.38 30.71 21.58
N LYS A 167 6.24 30.64 22.29
CA LYS A 167 5.90 31.64 23.27
C LYS A 167 7.01 31.58 24.32
N VAL A 168 8.00 32.46 24.19
CA VAL A 168 8.90 32.79 25.30
C VAL A 168 7.99 33.43 26.32
N ALA A 169 7.67 32.70 27.39
CA ALA A 169 7.06 33.26 28.58
C ALA A 169 8.11 34.17 29.22
N SER A 170 7.96 35.46 29.03
CA SER A 170 8.65 36.52 29.76
C SER A 170 8.09 36.60 31.17
#